data_7ab57dc4fba2acb45b84473fcc0ef294
#
_entry.id   7ab57dc4fba2acb45b84473fcc0ef294
#
_cell.length_a   1.000
_cell.length_b   1.000
_cell.length_c   1.000
_cell.angle_alpha   90.00
_cell.angle_beta   90.00
_cell.angle_gamma   90.00
#
_symmetry.space_group_name_H-M   'P 1'
#
loop_
_entity.id
_entity.type
_entity.pdbx_description
1 polymer ?
#
loop_
_entity_poly.entity_id
_entity_poly.type
_entity_poly.pdbx_seq_one_letter_code
_entity_poly.pdbx_strand_id
1 'polypeptide(L)'
;MIALIGNLSRDLKPGRPPFVGGGPFHGARALQRLRVPARIVARCAGADREALLPPLVRLGTPVRYVPGDATPTFGIAYDGDRREMRVEELGDTWAPSDLPPLPPIGWAHVAPLSRHEFPAETLAALARRCRVSLDGQGLTRVPEVGALRLDANFDPEILRHIWTLKLANEEAEVVGDPAALGVREVIVTHGSRGATLYTRGTRTDVHAHRIDTDPTGAGDAFMAAYVVARNAGFNALGATRRATAVVAAVLARG
;
A
#
# COMPACT_ATOMS: atom_id res chain seq x y z
N MET A 1 -7.13 2.83 16.84
CA MET A 1 -7.73 2.56 15.50
C MET A 1 -6.74 2.95 14.43
N ILE A 2 -6.81 2.33 13.23
CA ILE A 2 -5.98 2.66 12.07
C ILE A 2 -6.86 3.01 10.86
N ALA A 3 -6.28 3.68 9.85
CA ALA A 3 -6.90 3.88 8.55
C ALA A 3 -6.03 3.32 7.42
N LEU A 4 -6.65 2.78 6.36
CA LEU A 4 -6.04 2.52 5.07
C LEU A 4 -6.64 3.47 4.05
N ILE A 5 -5.81 4.18 3.31
CA ILE A 5 -6.22 5.27 2.40
C ILE A 5 -5.57 5.06 1.04
N GLY A 6 -6.34 5.16 -0.04
CA GLY A 6 -5.82 5.07 -1.40
C GLY A 6 -6.91 4.89 -2.46
N ASN A 7 -6.47 4.79 -3.70
CA ASN A 7 -7.35 4.47 -4.82
C ASN A 7 -7.64 2.97 -4.89
N LEU A 8 -8.86 2.60 -5.26
CA LEU A 8 -9.15 1.28 -5.82
C LEU A 8 -8.62 1.25 -7.26
N SER A 9 -8.19 0.10 -7.71
CA SER A 9 -7.85 -0.09 -9.12
C SER A 9 -8.80 -1.06 -9.80
N ARG A 10 -8.88 -0.92 -11.10
CA ARG A 10 -9.46 -1.90 -12.02
C ARG A 10 -8.32 -2.70 -12.62
N ASP A 11 -8.21 -3.96 -12.22
CA ASP A 11 -7.14 -4.84 -12.69
C ASP A 11 -7.67 -5.73 -13.82
N LEU A 12 -6.93 -5.77 -14.93
CA LEU A 12 -7.25 -6.51 -16.14
C LEU A 12 -6.29 -7.67 -16.29
N LYS A 13 -6.81 -8.89 -16.39
CA LYS A 13 -6.02 -10.09 -16.74
C LYS A 13 -6.59 -10.74 -18.00
N PRO A 14 -5.75 -11.24 -18.93
CA PRO A 14 -6.24 -11.94 -20.11
C PRO A 14 -7.23 -13.04 -19.76
N GLY A 15 -8.34 -13.11 -20.49
CA GLY A 15 -9.36 -14.14 -20.30
C GLY A 15 -10.20 -14.06 -19.03
N ARG A 16 -10.12 -12.95 -18.28
CA ARG A 16 -10.93 -12.72 -17.07
C ARG A 16 -11.65 -11.37 -17.14
N PRO A 17 -12.85 -11.26 -16.55
CA PRO A 17 -13.48 -9.96 -16.38
C PRO A 17 -12.60 -9.05 -15.48
N PRO A 18 -12.72 -7.73 -15.62
CA PRO A 18 -12.05 -6.78 -14.73
C PRO A 18 -12.39 -7.06 -13.26
N PHE A 19 -11.42 -6.91 -12.37
CA PHE A 19 -11.61 -7.13 -10.94
C PHE A 19 -11.00 -5.99 -10.12
N VAL A 20 -11.45 -5.87 -8.88
CA VAL A 20 -11.00 -4.84 -7.95
C VAL A 20 -9.59 -5.15 -7.44
N GLY A 21 -8.75 -4.13 -7.45
CA GLY A 21 -7.42 -4.10 -6.85
C GLY A 21 -7.21 -2.85 -6.00
N GLY A 22 -5.93 -2.54 -5.76
CA GLY A 22 -5.48 -1.40 -4.96
C GLY A 22 -5.29 -1.70 -3.49
N GLY A 23 -4.42 -0.90 -2.85
CA GLY A 23 -4.03 -1.10 -1.45
C GLY A 23 -5.19 -1.13 -0.46
N PRO A 24 -6.24 -0.29 -0.58
CA PRO A 24 -7.40 -0.36 0.29
C PRO A 24 -8.12 -1.71 0.25
N PHE A 25 -8.22 -2.34 -0.93
CA PHE A 25 -8.87 -3.64 -1.07
C PHE A 25 -8.03 -4.78 -0.50
N HIS A 26 -6.77 -4.87 -0.89
CA HIS A 26 -5.88 -5.93 -0.42
C HIS A 26 -5.58 -5.81 1.07
N GLY A 27 -5.39 -4.60 1.58
CA GLY A 27 -5.21 -4.35 3.00
C GLY A 27 -6.46 -4.67 3.82
N ALA A 28 -7.67 -4.37 3.30
CA ALA A 28 -8.93 -4.73 3.97
C ALA A 28 -9.11 -6.25 4.10
N ARG A 29 -8.67 -7.06 3.11
CA ARG A 29 -8.65 -8.53 3.20
C ARG A 29 -7.80 -9.01 4.39
N ALA A 30 -6.65 -8.38 4.61
CA ALA A 30 -5.80 -8.70 5.77
C ALA A 30 -6.46 -8.27 7.09
N LEU A 31 -7.06 -7.08 7.15
CA LEU A 31 -7.75 -6.57 8.34
C LEU A 31 -8.95 -7.45 8.73
N GLN A 32 -9.72 -7.93 7.76
CA GLN A 32 -10.83 -8.87 7.99
C GLN A 32 -10.34 -10.12 8.73
N ARG A 33 -9.19 -10.67 8.31
CA ARG A 33 -8.61 -11.87 8.94
C ARG A 33 -8.04 -11.59 10.32
N LEU A 34 -7.47 -10.39 10.53
CA LEU A 34 -6.94 -9.94 11.81
C LEU A 34 -8.05 -9.57 12.82
N ARG A 35 -9.28 -9.34 12.36
CA ARG A 35 -10.44 -8.91 13.16
C ARG A 35 -10.16 -7.65 13.98
N VAL A 36 -9.49 -6.67 13.36
CA VAL A 36 -9.07 -5.43 14.02
C VAL A 36 -9.93 -4.27 13.56
N PRO A 37 -10.38 -3.38 14.46
CA PRO A 37 -11.12 -2.19 14.06
C PRO A 37 -10.22 -1.24 13.26
N ALA A 38 -10.68 -0.92 12.04
CA ALA A 38 -10.02 -0.05 11.10
C ALA A 38 -11.03 0.79 10.31
N ARG A 39 -10.54 1.76 9.57
CA ARG A 39 -11.30 2.53 8.57
C ARG A 39 -10.62 2.38 7.22
N ILE A 40 -11.42 2.15 6.20
CA ILE A 40 -10.97 2.22 4.83
C ILE A 40 -11.45 3.54 4.23
N VAL A 41 -10.55 4.27 3.60
CA VAL A 41 -10.88 5.44 2.78
C VAL A 41 -10.45 5.09 1.36
N ALA A 42 -11.42 4.93 0.49
CA ALA A 42 -11.20 4.43 -0.86
C ALA A 42 -11.79 5.38 -1.90
N ARG A 43 -11.06 5.61 -2.98
CA ARG A 43 -11.48 6.42 -4.13
C ARG A 43 -11.48 5.57 -5.39
N CYS A 44 -12.46 5.82 -6.24
CA CYS A 44 -12.50 5.45 -7.65
C CYS A 44 -13.47 6.39 -8.36
N ALA A 45 -13.47 6.37 -9.69
CA ALA A 45 -14.44 7.13 -10.48
C ALA A 45 -15.88 6.75 -10.10
N GLY A 46 -16.77 7.73 -10.20
CA GLY A 46 -18.20 7.53 -9.93
C GLY A 46 -18.81 6.42 -10.79
N ALA A 47 -18.40 6.33 -12.05
CA ALA A 47 -18.85 5.30 -12.99
C ALA A 47 -18.46 3.87 -12.60
N ASP A 48 -17.31 3.69 -11.89
CA ASP A 48 -16.82 2.37 -11.47
C ASP A 48 -17.27 1.97 -10.07
N ARG A 49 -17.99 2.85 -9.36
CA ARG A 49 -18.40 2.63 -7.97
C ARG A 49 -19.17 1.33 -7.78
N GLU A 50 -20.13 1.05 -8.68
CA GLU A 50 -20.98 -0.15 -8.56
C GLU A 50 -20.22 -1.45 -8.80
N ALA A 51 -19.14 -1.41 -9.57
CA ALA A 51 -18.29 -2.57 -9.82
C ALA A 51 -17.25 -2.80 -8.71
N LEU A 52 -16.58 -1.73 -8.24
CA LEU A 52 -15.40 -1.83 -7.38
C LEU A 52 -15.70 -1.75 -5.88
N LEU A 53 -16.73 -1.00 -5.47
CA LEU A 53 -16.99 -0.79 -4.05
C LEU A 53 -17.64 -2.00 -3.34
N PRO A 54 -18.64 -2.73 -3.92
CA PRO A 54 -19.27 -3.86 -3.23
C PRO A 54 -18.31 -4.97 -2.80
N PRO A 55 -17.29 -5.40 -3.59
CA PRO A 55 -16.30 -6.36 -3.12
C PRO A 55 -15.55 -5.90 -1.86
N LEU A 56 -15.19 -4.61 -1.78
CA LEU A 56 -14.53 -4.04 -0.62
C LEU A 56 -15.47 -4.00 0.62
N VAL A 57 -16.71 -3.56 0.43
CA VAL A 57 -17.71 -3.46 1.53
C VAL A 57 -18.01 -4.84 2.11
N ARG A 58 -18.08 -5.89 1.29
CA ARG A 58 -18.29 -7.28 1.75
C ARG A 58 -17.20 -7.80 2.68
N LEU A 59 -16.04 -7.17 2.75
CA LEU A 59 -14.99 -7.51 3.71
C LEU A 59 -15.33 -7.09 5.15
N GLY A 60 -16.41 -6.32 5.36
CA GLY A 60 -16.93 -5.98 6.69
C GLY A 60 -16.20 -4.88 7.44
N THR A 61 -15.10 -4.33 6.88
CA THR A 61 -14.45 -3.15 7.46
C THR A 61 -15.19 -1.89 7.01
N PRO A 62 -15.50 -0.93 7.91
CA PRO A 62 -16.19 0.31 7.53
C PRO A 62 -15.42 1.09 6.45
N VAL A 63 -16.12 1.38 5.35
CA VAL A 63 -15.57 2.07 4.18
C VAL A 63 -16.14 3.48 4.09
N ARG A 64 -15.26 4.46 3.89
CA ARG A 64 -15.59 5.81 3.43
C ARG A 64 -15.20 5.91 1.96
N TYR A 65 -16.17 5.98 1.10
CA TYR A 65 -15.97 6.26 -0.31
C TYR A 65 -15.74 7.75 -0.54
N VAL A 66 -14.75 8.08 -1.34
CA VAL A 66 -14.45 9.43 -1.85
C VAL A 66 -14.66 9.39 -3.37
N PRO A 67 -15.54 10.19 -3.93
CA PRO A 67 -15.71 10.25 -5.38
C PRO A 67 -14.43 10.71 -6.07
N GLY A 68 -14.15 10.14 -7.24
CA GLY A 68 -13.09 10.56 -8.15
C GLY A 68 -13.60 10.65 -9.58
N ASP A 69 -12.79 11.23 -10.45
CA ASP A 69 -13.06 11.35 -11.88
C ASP A 69 -12.44 10.19 -12.67
N ALA A 70 -11.31 9.63 -12.19
CA ALA A 70 -10.59 8.53 -12.82
C ALA A 70 -10.37 7.34 -11.87
N THR A 71 -10.34 6.14 -12.45
CA THR A 71 -9.98 4.89 -11.76
C THR A 71 -8.67 4.35 -12.31
N PRO A 72 -7.60 4.24 -11.49
CA PRO A 72 -6.36 3.62 -11.95
C PRO A 72 -6.64 2.23 -12.50
N THR A 73 -6.18 1.96 -13.71
CA THR A 73 -6.43 0.69 -14.40
C THR A 73 -5.10 0.06 -14.80
N PHE A 74 -4.92 -1.20 -14.47
CA PHE A 74 -3.68 -1.94 -14.76
C PHE A 74 -3.95 -3.20 -15.57
N GLY A 75 -3.26 -3.34 -16.70
CA GLY A 75 -3.09 -4.59 -17.40
C GLY A 75 -2.04 -5.45 -16.69
N ILE A 76 -2.37 -6.70 -16.37
CA ILE A 76 -1.48 -7.65 -15.69
C ILE A 76 -1.37 -8.89 -16.56
N ALA A 77 -0.17 -9.15 -17.08
CA ALA A 77 0.15 -10.35 -17.82
C ALA A 77 1.28 -11.13 -17.13
N TYR A 78 1.46 -12.37 -17.51
CA TYR A 78 2.55 -13.21 -17.06
C TYR A 78 3.24 -13.79 -18.29
N ASP A 79 4.56 -13.67 -18.34
CA ASP A 79 5.43 -14.38 -19.28
C ASP A 79 6.27 -15.36 -18.46
N GLY A 80 5.84 -16.63 -18.43
CA GLY A 80 6.34 -17.61 -17.47
C GLY A 80 6.09 -17.15 -16.03
N ASP A 81 7.16 -17.06 -15.22
CA ASP A 81 7.11 -16.58 -13.83
C ASP A 81 7.24 -15.05 -13.72
N ARG A 82 7.47 -14.36 -14.83
CA ARG A 82 7.64 -12.91 -14.84
C ARG A 82 6.28 -12.21 -14.94
N ARG A 83 5.97 -11.40 -13.92
CA ARG A 83 4.80 -10.53 -13.95
C ARG A 83 5.11 -9.27 -14.73
N GLU A 84 4.32 -9.00 -15.76
CA GLU A 84 4.36 -7.76 -16.51
C GLU A 84 3.14 -6.91 -16.17
N MET A 85 3.37 -5.62 -15.93
CA MET A 85 2.32 -4.67 -15.62
C MET A 85 2.35 -3.51 -16.61
N ARG A 86 1.15 -3.09 -16.98
CA ARG A 86 0.93 -1.94 -17.83
C ARG A 86 -0.08 -1.00 -17.16
N VAL A 87 0.20 0.28 -17.17
CA VAL A 87 -0.74 1.32 -16.77
C VAL A 87 -1.64 1.62 -17.96
N GLU A 88 -2.92 1.34 -17.83
CA GLU A 88 -3.92 1.64 -18.87
C GLU A 88 -4.61 2.98 -18.60
N GLU A 89 -4.78 3.34 -17.33
CA GLU A 89 -5.38 4.59 -16.89
C GLU A 89 -4.75 5.02 -15.56
N LEU A 90 -4.53 6.32 -15.40
CA LEU A 90 -4.05 6.90 -14.14
C LEU A 90 -5.24 7.25 -13.24
N GLY A 91 -5.04 7.15 -11.93
CA GLY A 91 -6.01 7.61 -10.94
C GLY A 91 -5.86 9.10 -10.63
N ASP A 92 -6.77 9.61 -9.82
CA ASP A 92 -6.74 11.00 -9.37
C ASP A 92 -5.68 11.27 -8.32
N THR A 93 -5.19 12.49 -8.30
CA THR A 93 -4.40 13.05 -7.20
C THR A 93 -5.32 13.38 -6.02
N TRP A 94 -4.88 13.05 -4.80
CA TRP A 94 -5.56 13.38 -3.56
C TRP A 94 -5.13 14.76 -3.05
N ALA A 95 -6.04 15.72 -3.05
CA ALA A 95 -5.82 16.99 -2.37
C ALA A 95 -6.07 16.85 -0.86
N PRO A 96 -5.55 17.76 -0.01
CA PRO A 96 -5.86 17.78 1.43
C PRO A 96 -7.35 17.86 1.76
N SER A 97 -8.14 18.51 0.89
CA SER A 97 -9.61 18.62 0.99
C SER A 97 -10.36 17.30 0.75
N ASP A 98 -9.74 16.35 0.06
CA ASP A 98 -10.33 15.04 -0.21
C ASP A 98 -10.26 14.10 0.98
N LEU A 99 -9.41 14.43 1.95
CA LEU A 99 -9.27 13.64 3.17
C LEU A 99 -10.52 13.82 4.06
N PRO A 100 -11.35 12.78 4.22
CA PRO A 100 -12.55 12.91 5.03
C PRO A 100 -12.19 13.13 6.49
N PRO A 101 -13.14 13.64 7.31
CA PRO A 101 -12.99 13.61 8.74
C PRO A 101 -12.83 12.16 9.20
N LEU A 102 -11.76 11.88 9.92
CA LEU A 102 -11.47 10.58 10.51
C LEU A 102 -11.63 10.69 12.05
N PRO A 103 -12.14 9.65 12.70
CA PRO A 103 -12.08 9.58 14.16
C PRO A 103 -10.62 9.58 14.62
N PRO A 104 -10.31 9.77 15.90
CA PRO A 104 -8.94 9.65 16.38
C PRO A 104 -8.31 8.31 15.97
N ILE A 105 -7.28 8.37 15.13
CA ILE A 105 -6.50 7.24 14.67
C ILE A 105 -5.03 7.42 15.06
N GLY A 106 -4.35 6.34 15.42
CA GLY A 106 -2.92 6.39 15.72
C GLY A 106 -2.05 6.33 14.47
N TRP A 107 -2.54 5.62 13.43
CA TRP A 107 -1.81 5.37 12.20
C TRP A 107 -2.74 5.43 10.98
N ALA A 108 -2.23 6.02 9.90
CA ALA A 108 -2.76 5.87 8.55
C ALA A 108 -1.74 5.18 7.67
N HIS A 109 -2.15 4.15 6.94
CA HIS A 109 -1.37 3.62 5.83
C HIS A 109 -1.92 4.18 4.54
N VAL A 110 -1.08 4.89 3.81
CA VAL A 110 -1.36 5.43 2.49
C VAL A 110 -0.75 4.49 1.46
N ALA A 111 -1.59 3.99 0.58
CA ALA A 111 -1.24 3.01 -0.46
C ALA A 111 -1.49 3.59 -1.87
N PRO A 112 -0.61 4.48 -2.36
CA PRO A 112 -0.70 5.01 -3.71
C PRO A 112 -0.42 3.91 -4.73
N LEU A 113 -0.95 4.08 -5.93
CA LEU A 113 -0.65 3.19 -7.06
C LEU A 113 0.36 3.83 -8.02
N SER A 114 0.58 5.14 -7.87
CA SER A 114 1.59 5.90 -8.61
C SER A 114 1.95 7.18 -7.83
N ARG A 115 3.11 7.80 -8.14
CA ARG A 115 3.68 8.86 -7.31
C ARG A 115 2.94 10.18 -7.32
N HIS A 116 2.08 10.44 -8.30
CA HIS A 116 1.29 11.68 -8.35
C HIS A 116 0.07 11.66 -7.44
N GLU A 117 -0.32 10.47 -6.94
CA GLU A 117 -1.60 10.34 -6.22
C GLU A 117 -1.63 11.05 -4.87
N PHE A 118 -0.51 11.06 -4.14
CA PHE A 118 -0.44 11.68 -2.81
C PHE A 118 0.73 12.66 -2.73
N PRO A 119 0.55 13.92 -3.13
CA PRO A 119 1.58 14.95 -3.02
C PRO A 119 1.90 15.28 -1.55
N ALA A 120 3.03 15.97 -1.34
CA ALA A 120 3.57 16.26 -0.01
C ALA A 120 2.58 17.00 0.90
N GLU A 121 1.80 17.94 0.37
CA GLU A 121 0.79 18.69 1.14
C GLU A 121 -0.32 17.79 1.68
N THR A 122 -0.72 16.76 0.94
CA THR A 122 -1.75 15.81 1.39
C THR A 122 -1.21 14.91 2.50
N LEU A 123 0.03 14.43 2.35
CA LEU A 123 0.71 13.66 3.40
C LEU A 123 0.97 14.53 4.64
N ALA A 124 1.33 15.80 4.47
CA ALA A 124 1.46 16.78 5.56
C ALA A 124 0.14 16.96 6.33
N ALA A 125 -0.99 17.02 5.60
CA ALA A 125 -2.31 17.14 6.23
C ALA A 125 -2.68 15.90 7.07
N LEU A 126 -2.31 14.70 6.62
CA LEU A 126 -2.45 13.46 7.39
C LEU A 126 -1.49 13.42 8.59
N ALA A 127 -0.24 13.80 8.39
CA ALA A 127 0.80 13.76 9.42
C ALA A 127 0.50 14.65 10.64
N ARG A 128 -0.32 15.70 10.46
CA ARG A 128 -0.82 16.51 11.57
C ARG A 128 -1.84 15.79 12.47
N ARG A 129 -2.41 14.68 11.99
CA ARG A 129 -3.49 13.94 12.67
C ARG A 129 -3.03 12.60 13.24
N CYS A 130 -2.05 11.95 12.59
CA CYS A 130 -1.61 10.61 12.94
C CYS A 130 -0.22 10.32 12.36
N ARG A 131 0.35 9.15 12.71
CA ARG A 131 1.55 8.66 12.03
C ARG A 131 1.18 8.10 10.67
N VAL A 132 1.93 8.51 9.65
CA VAL A 132 1.69 8.09 8.27
C VAL A 132 2.70 7.02 7.89
N SER A 133 2.22 5.91 7.33
CA SER A 133 3.05 4.97 6.61
C SER A 133 2.70 5.02 5.11
N LEU A 134 3.70 4.94 4.25
CA LEU A 134 3.56 5.06 2.80
C LEU A 134 4.07 3.79 2.11
N ASP A 135 3.34 3.34 1.08
CA ASP A 135 3.85 2.34 0.14
C ASP A 135 4.76 3.00 -0.90
N GLY A 136 5.90 2.38 -1.22
CA GLY A 136 6.92 2.88 -2.13
C GLY A 136 6.46 3.10 -3.57
N GLN A 137 5.36 2.48 -3.97
CA GLN A 137 4.71 2.76 -5.25
C GLN A 137 4.42 4.26 -5.42
N GLY A 138 4.09 4.95 -4.33
CA GLY A 138 3.87 6.39 -4.28
C GLY A 138 5.13 7.25 -4.38
N LEU A 139 6.30 6.64 -4.47
CA LEU A 139 7.57 7.35 -4.76
C LEU A 139 8.10 6.98 -6.14
N THR A 140 8.03 5.71 -6.48
CA THR A 140 8.83 5.15 -7.58
C THR A 140 8.05 4.93 -8.88
N ARG A 141 6.74 4.67 -8.81
CA ARG A 141 5.96 4.40 -10.02
C ARG A 141 5.72 5.67 -10.82
N VAL A 142 6.24 5.66 -12.06
CA VAL A 142 6.09 6.78 -13.00
C VAL A 142 4.62 6.92 -13.40
N PRO A 143 4.01 8.13 -13.32
CA PRO A 143 2.61 8.36 -13.66
C PRO A 143 2.41 8.52 -15.17
N GLU A 144 2.65 7.45 -15.92
CA GLU A 144 2.50 7.44 -17.39
C GLU A 144 1.77 6.18 -17.83
N VAL A 145 0.88 6.34 -18.81
CA VAL A 145 0.21 5.22 -19.49
C VAL A 145 1.23 4.46 -20.33
N GLY A 146 1.18 3.15 -20.27
CA GLY A 146 2.11 2.27 -20.96
C GLY A 146 2.73 1.22 -20.03
N ALA A 147 3.88 0.67 -20.39
CA ALA A 147 4.60 -0.26 -19.54
C ALA A 147 4.93 0.39 -18.19
N LEU A 148 4.65 -0.30 -17.10
CA LEU A 148 4.96 0.22 -15.77
C LEU A 148 6.47 0.44 -15.64
N ARG A 149 6.86 1.66 -15.28
CA ARG A 149 8.24 2.05 -15.07
C ARG A 149 8.46 2.55 -13.65
N LEU A 150 9.65 2.33 -13.14
CA LEU A 150 10.09 2.84 -11.86
C LEU A 150 11.26 3.80 -12.05
N ASP A 151 11.28 4.89 -11.30
CA ASP A 151 12.44 5.78 -11.16
C ASP A 151 12.44 6.44 -9.77
N ALA A 152 13.51 7.17 -9.44
CA ALA A 152 13.67 7.88 -8.17
C ALA A 152 13.34 9.38 -8.29
N ASN A 153 12.65 9.83 -9.32
CA ASN A 153 12.32 11.24 -9.52
C ASN A 153 11.03 11.63 -8.78
N PHE A 154 11.05 11.50 -7.45
CA PHE A 154 9.95 11.89 -6.57
C PHE A 154 10.30 13.18 -5.79
N ASP A 155 9.27 13.86 -5.27
CA ASP A 155 9.44 15.00 -4.38
C ASP A 155 9.98 14.55 -3.01
N PRO A 156 11.22 14.93 -2.63
CA PRO A 156 11.80 14.52 -1.36
C PRO A 156 11.07 15.08 -0.13
N GLU A 157 10.23 16.12 -0.28
CA GLU A 157 9.43 16.67 0.80
C GLU A 157 8.45 15.63 1.35
N ILE A 158 8.00 14.68 0.54
CA ILE A 158 7.16 13.55 0.96
C ILE A 158 7.76 12.80 2.15
N LEU A 159 9.07 12.59 2.16
CA LEU A 159 9.78 11.81 3.18
C LEU A 159 9.70 12.45 4.58
N ARG A 160 9.49 13.76 4.66
CA ARG A 160 9.36 14.49 5.94
C ARG A 160 8.01 14.25 6.63
N HIS A 161 7.00 13.83 5.87
CA HIS A 161 5.63 13.67 6.36
C HIS A 161 5.26 12.22 6.66
N ILE A 162 6.18 11.29 6.43
CA ILE A 162 5.94 9.87 6.69
C ILE A 162 6.78 9.36 7.85
N TRP A 163 6.21 8.45 8.62
CA TRP A 163 6.91 7.77 9.71
C TRP A 163 7.57 6.49 9.25
N THR A 164 6.88 5.74 8.39
CA THR A 164 7.32 4.46 7.84
C THR A 164 7.18 4.46 6.33
N LEU A 165 8.21 4.00 5.64
CA LEU A 165 8.20 3.72 4.20
C LEU A 165 8.36 2.22 3.99
N LYS A 166 7.51 1.61 3.17
CA LYS A 166 7.73 0.24 2.69
C LYS A 166 8.14 0.29 1.22
N LEU A 167 9.19 -0.42 0.88
CA LEU A 167 9.69 -0.63 -0.49
C LEU A 167 9.63 -2.12 -0.84
N ALA A 168 9.32 -2.44 -2.08
CA ALA A 168 9.67 -3.73 -2.67
C ALA A 168 11.16 -3.73 -3.09
N ASN A 169 11.74 -4.89 -3.43
CA ASN A 169 13.13 -4.96 -3.86
C ASN A 169 13.44 -4.02 -5.02
N GLU A 170 12.65 -4.11 -6.07
CA GLU A 170 12.80 -3.30 -7.29
C GLU A 170 12.63 -1.79 -7.02
N GLU A 171 11.78 -1.44 -6.07
CA GLU A 171 11.61 -0.06 -5.62
C GLU A 171 12.84 0.44 -4.84
N ALA A 172 13.40 -0.42 -3.98
CA ALA A 172 14.60 -0.10 -3.22
C ALA A 172 15.85 0.02 -4.13
N GLU A 173 15.97 -0.81 -5.17
CA GLU A 173 17.05 -0.73 -6.16
C GLU A 173 17.05 0.63 -6.87
N VAL A 174 15.86 1.15 -7.20
CA VAL A 174 15.70 2.43 -7.89
C VAL A 174 15.96 3.61 -6.95
N VAL A 175 15.48 3.54 -5.70
CA VAL A 175 15.62 4.63 -4.71
C VAL A 175 17.04 4.73 -4.15
N GLY A 176 17.79 3.64 -4.16
CA GLY A 176 19.15 3.56 -3.61
C GLY A 176 19.17 3.16 -2.15
N ASP A 177 20.08 3.74 -1.34
CA ASP A 177 20.26 3.33 0.06
C ASP A 177 19.04 3.67 0.94
N PRO A 178 18.28 2.67 1.43
CA PRO A 178 17.13 2.91 2.29
C PRO A 178 17.48 3.61 3.61
N ALA A 179 18.70 3.45 4.11
CA ALA A 179 19.14 4.08 5.35
C ALA A 179 19.39 5.59 5.19
N ALA A 180 19.68 6.05 3.96
CA ALA A 180 19.93 7.45 3.66
C ALA A 180 18.68 8.30 3.45
N LEU A 181 17.49 7.67 3.35
CA LEU A 181 16.23 8.39 3.08
C LEU A 181 15.75 9.31 4.21
N GLY A 182 16.32 9.24 5.39
CA GLY A 182 15.93 10.07 6.54
C GLY A 182 14.58 9.68 7.17
N VAL A 183 13.90 8.64 6.68
CA VAL A 183 12.65 8.13 7.25
C VAL A 183 12.94 7.28 8.48
N ARG A 184 12.12 7.42 9.53
CA ARG A 184 12.36 6.74 10.83
C ARG A 184 12.37 5.22 10.74
N GLU A 185 11.55 4.66 9.86
CA GLU A 185 11.39 3.22 9.66
C GLU A 185 11.27 2.97 8.16
N VAL A 186 12.25 2.31 7.55
CA VAL A 186 12.16 1.86 6.16
C VAL A 186 12.16 0.34 6.15
N ILE A 187 11.21 -0.25 5.46
CA ILE A 187 11.05 -1.69 5.33
C ILE A 187 11.19 -2.07 3.87
N VAL A 188 12.16 -2.91 3.56
CA VAL A 188 12.32 -3.48 2.22
C VAL A 188 11.79 -4.91 2.25
N THR A 189 10.76 -5.21 1.46
CA THR A 189 10.17 -6.55 1.38
C THR A 189 10.82 -7.35 0.26
N HIS A 190 11.16 -8.62 0.53
CA HIS A 190 11.89 -9.52 -0.37
C HIS A 190 11.04 -10.72 -0.81
N GLY A 191 9.73 -10.53 -0.90
CA GLY A 191 8.78 -11.60 -1.23
C GLY A 191 8.84 -12.74 -0.22
N SER A 192 9.01 -13.97 -0.69
CA SER A 192 9.07 -15.18 0.15
C SER A 192 10.29 -15.24 1.08
N ARG A 193 11.29 -14.37 0.89
CA ARG A 193 12.49 -14.32 1.74
C ARG A 193 12.28 -13.50 3.03
N GLY A 194 11.21 -12.69 3.09
CA GLY A 194 10.91 -11.87 4.25
C GLY A 194 11.11 -10.38 4.02
N ALA A 195 11.68 -9.67 4.98
CA ALA A 195 11.87 -8.23 4.92
C ALA A 195 13.14 -7.78 5.65
N THR A 196 13.72 -6.67 5.23
CA THR A 196 14.77 -5.95 5.94
C THR A 196 14.20 -4.68 6.54
N LEU A 197 14.39 -4.47 7.83
CA LEU A 197 14.03 -3.26 8.54
C LEU A 197 15.27 -2.37 8.74
N TYR A 198 15.15 -1.11 8.33
CA TYR A 198 16.11 -0.04 8.62
C TYR A 198 15.48 0.91 9.64
N THR A 199 16.09 1.05 10.80
CA THR A 199 15.63 1.97 11.86
C THR A 199 16.77 2.39 12.76
N ARG A 200 16.86 3.68 13.09
CA ARG A 200 17.88 4.24 14.00
C ARG A 200 19.32 3.84 13.63
N GLY A 201 19.64 3.83 12.35
CA GLY A 201 20.97 3.44 11.86
C GLY A 201 21.25 1.93 11.92
N THR A 202 20.26 1.12 12.26
CA THR A 202 20.39 -0.34 12.34
C THR A 202 19.63 -1.01 11.20
N ARG A 203 20.26 -1.99 10.58
CA ARG A 203 19.65 -2.91 9.61
C ARG A 203 19.35 -4.24 10.32
N THR A 204 18.14 -4.74 10.15
CA THR A 204 17.72 -6.03 10.72
C THR A 204 16.93 -6.84 9.70
N ASP A 205 17.38 -8.04 9.41
CA ASP A 205 16.69 -8.95 8.51
C ASP A 205 15.65 -9.80 9.28
N VAL A 206 14.47 -9.93 8.71
CA VAL A 206 13.36 -10.73 9.25
C VAL A 206 12.96 -11.75 8.20
N HIS A 207 13.24 -13.03 8.46
CA HIS A 207 12.95 -14.11 7.54
C HIS A 207 11.46 -14.46 7.53
N ALA A 208 10.93 -14.82 6.35
CA ALA A 208 9.59 -15.36 6.18
C ALA A 208 9.61 -16.87 6.06
N HIS A 209 8.48 -17.52 6.40
CA HIS A 209 8.25 -18.89 5.97
C HIS A 209 7.82 -18.87 4.50
N ARG A 210 8.52 -19.63 3.67
CA ARG A 210 8.22 -19.73 2.24
C ARG A 210 6.83 -20.35 2.05
N ILE A 211 6.02 -19.69 1.23
CA ILE A 211 4.69 -20.15 0.82
C ILE A 211 4.65 -20.06 -0.70
N ASP A 212 4.17 -21.12 -1.31
CA ASP A 212 4.01 -21.22 -2.76
C ASP A 212 2.57 -20.84 -3.13
N THR A 213 2.33 -19.55 -3.40
CA THR A 213 1.01 -19.00 -3.71
C THR A 213 1.14 -17.66 -4.45
N ASP A 214 0.05 -17.21 -5.09
CA ASP A 214 0.00 -15.89 -5.77
C ASP A 214 0.30 -14.76 -4.77
N PRO A 215 1.40 -13.99 -4.98
CA PRO A 215 1.81 -12.94 -4.06
C PRO A 215 1.01 -11.63 -4.20
N THR A 216 -0.03 -11.60 -5.04
CA THR A 216 -0.82 -10.38 -5.28
C THR A 216 -1.45 -9.86 -3.99
N GLY A 217 -1.14 -8.59 -3.66
CA GLY A 217 -1.60 -7.95 -2.43
C GLY A 217 -0.80 -8.32 -1.16
N ALA A 218 0.29 -9.09 -1.29
CA ALA A 218 1.14 -9.45 -0.14
C ALA A 218 1.74 -8.21 0.54
N GLY A 219 2.20 -7.22 -0.24
CA GLY A 219 2.72 -5.95 0.26
C GLY A 219 1.68 -5.16 1.07
N ASP A 220 0.46 -5.05 0.54
CA ASP A 220 -0.64 -4.36 1.21
C ASP A 220 -1.07 -5.09 2.49
N ALA A 221 -1.13 -6.43 2.45
CA ALA A 221 -1.41 -7.25 3.62
C ALA A 221 -0.32 -7.10 4.68
N PHE A 222 0.95 -7.05 4.27
CA PHE A 222 2.08 -6.80 5.14
C PHE A 222 1.93 -5.45 5.85
N MET A 223 1.67 -4.38 5.09
CA MET A 223 1.57 -3.04 5.67
C MET A 223 0.34 -2.88 6.55
N ALA A 224 -0.80 -3.47 6.20
CA ALA A 224 -1.97 -3.52 7.07
C ALA A 224 -1.63 -4.18 8.42
N ALA A 225 -0.96 -5.34 8.40
CA ALA A 225 -0.54 -6.04 9.61
C ALA A 225 0.52 -5.26 10.40
N TYR A 226 1.46 -4.61 9.71
CA TYR A 226 2.49 -3.79 10.33
C TYR A 226 1.89 -2.61 11.09
N VAL A 227 1.04 -1.80 10.45
CA VAL A 227 0.43 -0.64 11.12
C VAL A 227 -0.51 -1.04 12.26
N VAL A 228 -1.19 -2.18 12.16
CA VAL A 228 -1.94 -2.78 13.27
C VAL A 228 -1.04 -3.05 14.45
N ALA A 229 0.08 -3.72 14.25
CA ALA A 229 1.03 -4.04 15.31
C ALA A 229 1.67 -2.76 15.91
N ARG A 230 2.03 -1.79 15.06
CA ARG A 230 2.54 -0.48 15.52
C ARG A 230 1.50 0.27 16.37
N ASN A 231 0.24 0.26 15.95
CA ASN A 231 -0.86 0.89 16.70
C ASN A 231 -1.15 0.18 18.03
N ALA A 232 -0.87 -1.11 18.12
CA ALA A 232 -0.96 -1.90 19.36
C ALA A 232 0.27 -1.74 20.29
N GLY A 233 1.23 -0.87 19.93
CA GLY A 233 2.39 -0.56 20.78
C GLY A 233 3.65 -1.40 20.52
N PHE A 234 3.63 -2.35 19.58
CA PHE A 234 4.84 -3.07 19.21
C PHE A 234 5.89 -2.12 18.62
N ASN A 235 7.17 -2.33 18.93
CA ASN A 235 8.26 -1.63 18.26
C ASN A 235 8.37 -2.06 16.79
N ALA A 236 9.18 -1.36 15.99
CA ALA A 236 9.28 -1.59 14.55
C ALA A 236 9.66 -3.05 14.21
N LEU A 237 10.64 -3.62 14.92
CA LEU A 237 11.07 -5.01 14.69
C LEU A 237 9.96 -6.02 15.05
N GLY A 238 9.30 -5.85 16.19
CA GLY A 238 8.17 -6.69 16.60
C GLY A 238 7.00 -6.61 15.61
N ALA A 239 6.72 -5.41 15.08
CA ALA A 239 5.70 -5.21 14.05
C ALA A 239 6.09 -5.86 12.72
N THR A 240 7.35 -5.75 12.28
CA THR A 240 7.85 -6.40 11.06
C THR A 240 7.73 -7.92 11.16
N ARG A 241 8.14 -8.52 12.28
CA ARG A 241 8.01 -9.98 12.50
C ARG A 241 6.56 -10.45 12.46
N ARG A 242 5.64 -9.69 13.09
CA ARG A 242 4.20 -9.99 13.05
C ARG A 242 3.63 -9.86 11.66
N ALA A 243 3.96 -8.80 10.94
CA ALA A 243 3.52 -8.59 9.57
C ALA A 243 3.96 -9.74 8.66
N THR A 244 5.22 -10.16 8.75
CA THR A 244 5.77 -11.28 7.98
C THR A 244 4.99 -12.59 8.26
N ALA A 245 4.69 -12.89 9.53
CA ALA A 245 3.92 -14.08 9.91
C ALA A 245 2.46 -14.01 9.45
N VAL A 246 1.83 -12.83 9.51
CA VAL A 246 0.45 -12.63 9.08
C VAL A 246 0.31 -12.80 7.57
N VAL A 247 1.21 -12.24 6.78
CA VAL A 247 1.20 -12.42 5.31
C VAL A 247 1.24 -13.90 4.95
N ALA A 248 2.11 -14.65 5.59
CA ALA A 248 2.19 -16.10 5.41
C ALA A 248 0.83 -16.78 5.64
N ALA A 249 0.17 -16.46 6.74
CA ALA A 249 -1.15 -17.03 7.08
C ALA A 249 -2.28 -16.52 6.18
N VAL A 250 -2.18 -15.29 5.65
CA VAL A 250 -3.18 -14.71 4.73
C VAL A 250 -3.09 -15.37 3.37
N LEU A 251 -1.89 -15.58 2.85
CA LEU A 251 -1.65 -16.16 1.54
C LEU A 251 -1.90 -17.67 1.50
N ALA A 252 -1.58 -18.40 2.58
CA ALA A 252 -1.79 -19.86 2.65
C ALA A 252 -3.26 -20.30 2.60
N ARG A 253 -4.21 -19.38 2.74
CA ARG A 253 -5.66 -19.66 2.80
C ARG A 253 -6.45 -18.97 1.68
N GLY A 254 -5.79 -18.40 0.70
CA GLY A 254 -6.36 -17.75 -0.51
C GLY A 254 -6.50 -18.72 -1.65
#